data_74e6d4a5e56d1fe1f80368d1617d4f82
#
_entry.id   74e6d4a5e56d1fe1f80368d1617d4f82
#
_cell.length_a   1.000
_cell.length_b   1.000
_cell.length_c   1.000
_cell.angle_alpha   90.00
_cell.angle_beta   90.00
_cell.angle_gamma   90.00
#
_symmetry.space_group_name_H-M   'P 1'
#
loop_
_entity.id
_entity.type
_entity.pdbx_description
1 polymer ?
#
loop_
_entity_poly.entity_id
_entity_poly.type
_entity_poly.pdbx_seq_one_letter_code
_entity_poly.pdbx_strand_id
1 'polypeptide(L)'
;LEVKVNTVIRAGYNEHSVKMVADRFIGSDVIVRYIEFMDVGQTNSWNLDEVITGEMMQQMFDELKPLKANHTGEVANRFLRGSQEIGFIESVSKPFCGECNRARISADGALYTCLFASSGSDLKALIRMDATKEQIADAVRSIWTKRDDAYSQNRGSAEHKKVEMSFIGG
;
A
#
# COMPACT_ATOMS: atom_id res chain seq x y z
N LEU A 1 8.96 -15.16 13.60
CA LEU A 1 8.57 -14.45 12.36
C LEU A 1 7.39 -13.53 12.68
N GLU A 2 7.51 -12.23 12.40
CA GLU A 2 6.38 -11.30 12.54
C GLU A 2 5.35 -11.56 11.43
N VAL A 3 4.10 -11.74 11.80
CA VAL A 3 3.01 -11.99 10.86
C VAL A 3 2.07 -10.80 10.83
N LYS A 4 1.76 -10.32 9.63
CA LYS A 4 0.79 -9.23 9.39
C LYS A 4 -0.34 -9.73 8.50
N VAL A 5 -1.57 -9.66 8.99
CA VAL A 5 -2.77 -9.97 8.23
C VAL A 5 -3.33 -8.68 7.65
N ASN A 6 -3.33 -8.57 6.32
CA ASN A 6 -3.86 -7.43 5.60
C ASN A 6 -5.27 -7.72 5.08
N THR A 7 -6.23 -6.85 5.39
CA THR A 7 -7.61 -6.99 4.95
C THR A 7 -8.04 -5.70 4.27
N VAL A 8 -8.38 -5.76 2.98
CA VAL A 8 -9.00 -4.64 2.26
C VAL A 8 -10.48 -4.59 2.66
N ILE A 9 -10.95 -3.42 3.07
CA ILE A 9 -12.34 -3.21 3.48
C ILE A 9 -13.09 -2.41 2.41
N ARG A 10 -14.23 -2.97 1.95
CA ARG A 10 -15.11 -2.37 0.93
C ARG A 10 -16.54 -2.33 1.44
N ALA A 11 -17.18 -1.17 1.37
CA ALA A 11 -18.58 -0.98 1.77
C ALA A 11 -19.52 -1.88 0.95
N GLY A 12 -20.52 -2.43 1.62
CA GLY A 12 -21.49 -3.35 1.02
C GLY A 12 -20.96 -4.78 0.78
N TYR A 13 -19.69 -5.04 1.10
CA TYR A 13 -19.07 -6.37 0.89
C TYR A 13 -18.58 -6.99 2.20
N ASN A 14 -17.69 -6.35 2.91
CA ASN A 14 -17.02 -6.96 4.06
C ASN A 14 -16.74 -6.00 5.22
N GLU A 15 -17.38 -4.85 5.32
CA GLU A 15 -17.22 -3.91 6.43
C GLU A 15 -17.51 -4.54 7.79
N HIS A 16 -18.44 -5.53 7.83
CA HIS A 16 -18.75 -6.30 9.02
C HIS A 16 -17.57 -7.14 9.53
N SER A 17 -16.59 -7.41 8.67
CA SER A 17 -15.41 -8.23 9.00
C SER A 17 -14.38 -7.49 9.86
N VAL A 18 -14.45 -6.14 9.99
CA VAL A 18 -13.43 -5.36 10.71
C VAL A 18 -13.25 -5.88 12.13
N LYS A 19 -14.31 -5.91 12.94
CA LYS A 19 -14.21 -6.46 14.31
C LYS A 19 -13.92 -7.96 14.32
N MET A 20 -14.55 -8.73 13.45
CA MET A 20 -14.39 -10.19 13.40
C MET A 20 -12.94 -10.62 13.15
N VAL A 21 -12.26 -9.97 12.21
CA VAL A 21 -10.84 -10.27 11.91
C VAL A 21 -9.96 -9.87 13.10
N ALA A 22 -10.15 -8.70 13.70
CA ALA A 22 -9.39 -8.30 14.88
C ALA A 22 -9.61 -9.28 16.04
N ASP A 23 -10.85 -9.62 16.35
CA ASP A 23 -11.21 -10.53 17.47
C ASP A 23 -10.61 -11.93 17.29
N ARG A 24 -10.47 -12.40 16.04
CA ARG A 24 -9.88 -13.71 15.73
C ARG A 24 -8.41 -13.82 16.18
N PHE A 25 -7.69 -12.70 16.21
CA PHE A 25 -6.26 -12.66 16.54
C PHE A 25 -5.95 -12.05 17.91
N ILE A 26 -6.96 -11.83 18.77
CA ILE A 26 -6.74 -11.39 20.15
C ILE A 26 -5.86 -12.43 20.87
N GLY A 27 -4.85 -11.94 21.62
CA GLY A 27 -3.92 -12.78 22.37
C GLY A 27 -2.84 -13.48 21.53
N SER A 28 -2.73 -13.15 20.24
CA SER A 28 -1.63 -13.61 19.38
C SER A 28 -0.68 -12.45 19.04
N ASP A 29 0.52 -12.78 18.52
CA ASP A 29 1.50 -11.81 18.03
C ASP A 29 1.19 -11.33 16.59
N VAL A 30 0.01 -11.64 16.05
CA VAL A 30 -0.40 -11.27 14.70
C VAL A 30 -0.86 -9.82 14.68
N ILE A 31 -0.23 -9.00 13.83
CA ILE A 31 -0.65 -7.63 13.57
C ILE A 31 -1.75 -7.64 12.51
N VAL A 32 -2.92 -7.10 12.84
CA VAL A 32 -4.02 -6.96 11.90
C VAL A 32 -3.95 -5.59 11.25
N ARG A 33 -4.01 -5.53 9.90
CA ARG A 33 -4.00 -4.26 9.17
C ARG A 33 -5.19 -4.18 8.23
N TYR A 34 -5.92 -3.08 8.32
CA TYR A 34 -7.03 -2.75 7.43
C TYR A 34 -6.57 -1.77 6.37
N ILE A 35 -6.99 -1.99 5.14
CA ILE A 35 -6.62 -1.19 3.98
C ILE A 35 -7.89 -0.63 3.38
N GLU A 36 -7.94 0.67 3.14
CA GLU A 36 -9.02 1.30 2.37
C GLU A 36 -9.07 0.71 0.96
N PHE A 37 -10.29 0.48 0.45
CA PHE A 37 -10.47 0.00 -0.92
C PHE A 37 -9.93 1.01 -1.92
N MET A 38 -8.91 0.62 -2.68
CA MET A 38 -8.17 1.48 -3.59
C MET A 38 -8.49 1.17 -5.05
N ASP A 39 -8.34 2.18 -5.91
CA ASP A 39 -8.49 2.14 -7.35
C ASP A 39 -7.25 1.54 -8.07
N VAL A 40 -6.72 0.41 -7.58
CA VAL A 40 -5.58 -0.29 -8.17
C VAL A 40 -5.97 -1.03 -9.45
N GLY A 41 -5.11 -0.99 -10.47
CA GLY A 41 -5.39 -1.62 -11.76
C GLY A 41 -6.57 -0.96 -12.48
N GLN A 42 -7.22 -1.73 -13.38
CA GLN A 42 -8.35 -1.28 -14.19
C GLN A 42 -9.59 -2.16 -14.07
N THR A 43 -9.47 -3.32 -13.42
CA THR A 43 -10.49 -4.38 -13.41
C THR A 43 -11.35 -4.41 -12.15
N ASN A 44 -11.01 -3.63 -11.12
CA ASN A 44 -11.69 -3.69 -9.82
C ASN A 44 -12.99 -2.86 -9.73
N SER A 45 -13.37 -2.14 -10.78
CA SER A 45 -14.58 -1.30 -10.84
C SER A 45 -14.72 -0.37 -9.63
N TRP A 46 -13.61 0.24 -9.22
CA TRP A 46 -13.54 1.06 -8.02
C TRP A 46 -14.50 2.25 -8.05
N ASN A 47 -15.19 2.46 -6.94
CA ASN A 47 -16.03 3.63 -6.70
C ASN A 47 -15.69 4.23 -5.33
N LEU A 48 -15.62 5.56 -5.26
CA LEU A 48 -15.32 6.27 -4.01
C LEU A 48 -16.38 6.01 -2.93
N ASP A 49 -17.64 5.83 -3.30
CA ASP A 49 -18.75 5.56 -2.37
C ASP A 49 -18.60 4.20 -1.65
N GLU A 50 -17.74 3.32 -2.15
CA GLU A 50 -17.46 2.02 -1.53
C GLU A 50 -16.24 2.03 -0.60
N VAL A 51 -15.64 3.21 -0.39
CA VAL A 51 -14.48 3.35 0.50
C VAL A 51 -14.95 3.52 1.94
N ILE A 52 -14.56 2.59 2.79
CA ILE A 52 -14.63 2.77 4.25
C ILE A 52 -13.30 3.37 4.68
N THR A 53 -13.32 4.60 5.18
CA THR A 53 -12.09 5.30 5.58
C THR A 53 -11.46 4.67 6.82
N GLY A 54 -10.15 4.87 6.99
CA GLY A 54 -9.46 4.42 8.20
C GLY A 54 -10.10 4.98 9.48
N GLU A 55 -10.56 6.22 9.45
CA GLU A 55 -11.27 6.85 10.58
C GLU A 55 -12.60 6.13 10.89
N MET A 56 -13.41 5.80 9.87
CA MET A 56 -14.64 5.03 10.06
C MET A 56 -14.35 3.64 10.63
N MET A 57 -13.29 2.97 10.17
CA MET A 57 -12.88 1.66 10.72
C MET A 57 -12.40 1.78 12.16
N GLN A 58 -11.67 2.84 12.52
CA GLN A 58 -11.23 3.10 13.90
C GLN A 58 -12.42 3.29 14.85
N GLN A 59 -13.47 3.99 14.42
CA GLN A 59 -14.69 4.20 15.20
C GLN A 59 -15.48 2.92 15.50
N MET A 60 -15.21 1.82 14.79
CA MET A 60 -15.80 0.52 15.09
C MET A 60 -15.23 -0.13 16.35
N PHE A 61 -14.13 0.38 16.90
CA PHE A 61 -13.47 -0.12 18.12
C PHE A 61 -13.75 0.83 19.29
N ASP A 62 -13.99 0.26 20.46
CA ASP A 62 -14.33 1.03 21.66
C ASP A 62 -13.14 1.84 22.20
N GLU A 63 -11.93 1.27 22.11
CA GLU A 63 -10.69 1.91 22.59
C GLU A 63 -9.50 1.55 21.70
N LEU A 64 -8.87 2.57 21.11
CA LEU A 64 -7.62 2.46 20.37
C LEU A 64 -6.62 3.49 20.89
N LYS A 65 -5.43 3.03 21.28
CA LYS A 65 -4.33 3.91 21.71
C LYS A 65 -3.33 4.07 20.56
N PRO A 66 -3.08 5.29 20.08
CA PRO A 66 -2.16 5.48 18.95
C PRO A 66 -0.72 5.09 19.33
N LEU A 67 -0.02 4.49 18.38
CA LEU A 67 1.40 4.19 18.46
C LEU A 67 2.18 5.10 17.50
N LYS A 68 3.44 5.37 17.87
CA LYS A 68 4.36 6.05 16.95
C LYS A 68 4.74 5.14 15.80
N ALA A 69 5.00 5.72 14.62
CA ALA A 69 5.57 5.00 13.50
C ALA A 69 6.93 4.38 13.87
N ASN A 70 7.21 3.17 13.39
CA ASN A 70 8.48 2.49 13.59
C ASN A 70 9.62 3.12 12.77
N HIS A 71 9.27 3.69 11.61
CA HIS A 71 10.23 4.32 10.69
C HIS A 71 9.50 5.31 9.78
N THR A 72 10.25 6.22 9.17
CA THR A 72 9.74 7.14 8.14
C THR A 72 9.20 6.35 6.95
N GLY A 73 8.03 6.74 6.43
CA GLY A 73 7.37 6.06 5.31
C GLY A 73 6.62 4.79 5.70
N GLU A 74 6.40 4.53 7.02
CA GLU A 74 5.49 3.48 7.45
C GLU A 74 4.07 3.76 6.93
N VAL A 75 3.46 2.75 6.30
CA VAL A 75 2.19 2.94 5.57
C VAL A 75 0.96 2.86 6.47
N ALA A 76 1.06 2.20 7.61
CA ALA A 76 -0.04 1.99 8.53
C ALA A 76 0.03 2.96 9.70
N ASN A 77 -1.07 3.67 9.95
CA ASN A 77 -1.29 4.31 11.23
C ASN A 77 -1.58 3.21 12.26
N ARG A 78 -0.75 3.12 13.29
CA ARG A 78 -0.69 2.01 14.24
C ARG A 78 -1.40 2.35 15.54
N PHE A 79 -2.10 1.37 16.10
CA PHE A 79 -2.83 1.50 17.36
C PHE A 79 -2.70 0.22 18.19
N LEU A 80 -2.89 0.36 19.51
CA LEU A 80 -3.11 -0.76 20.43
C LEU A 80 -4.58 -0.83 20.81
N ARG A 81 -5.13 -2.05 20.69
CA ARG A 81 -6.38 -2.49 21.32
C ARG A 81 -6.05 -3.47 22.43
N GLY A 82 -5.98 -3.00 23.66
CA GLY A 82 -5.37 -3.79 24.74
C GLY A 82 -3.89 -4.10 24.44
N SER A 83 -3.55 -5.37 24.24
CA SER A 83 -2.20 -5.81 23.83
C SER A 83 -2.08 -6.07 22.33
N GLN A 84 -3.19 -6.06 21.57
CA GLN A 84 -3.19 -6.34 20.13
C GLN A 84 -2.80 -5.09 19.34
N GLU A 85 -1.86 -5.23 18.41
CA GLU A 85 -1.57 -4.17 17.43
C GLU A 85 -2.54 -4.25 16.25
N ILE A 86 -3.14 -3.09 15.92
CA ILE A 86 -4.00 -2.89 14.76
C ILE A 86 -3.44 -1.72 13.95
N GLY A 87 -3.38 -1.87 12.63
CA GLY A 87 -2.95 -0.82 11.70
C GLY A 87 -4.02 -0.44 10.70
N PHE A 88 -4.05 0.84 10.29
CA PHE A 88 -4.93 1.33 9.23
C PHE A 88 -4.10 1.96 8.12
N ILE A 89 -4.29 1.48 6.89
CA ILE A 89 -3.59 1.98 5.69
C ILE A 89 -4.56 2.86 4.92
N GLU A 90 -4.46 4.16 5.16
CA GLU A 90 -5.40 5.20 4.73
C GLU A 90 -4.97 5.81 3.38
N SER A 91 -4.81 4.97 2.35
CA SER A 91 -4.28 5.38 1.05
C SER A 91 -5.20 6.28 0.23
N VAL A 92 -6.50 6.32 0.57
CA VAL A 92 -7.52 7.12 -0.12
C VAL A 92 -7.82 8.38 0.67
N SER A 93 -8.14 8.24 1.96
CA SER A 93 -8.55 9.36 2.80
C SER A 93 -7.38 10.23 3.30
N LYS A 94 -6.21 9.60 3.55
CA LYS A 94 -4.99 10.29 4.02
C LYS A 94 -3.76 9.81 3.24
N PRO A 95 -3.61 10.19 1.97
CA PRO A 95 -2.52 9.71 1.13
C PRO A 95 -1.15 10.17 1.65
N PHE A 96 -0.17 9.27 1.60
CA PHE A 96 1.19 9.43 2.15
C PHE A 96 2.29 9.36 1.06
N CYS A 97 2.02 9.88 -0.14
CA CYS A 97 2.94 9.82 -1.29
C CYS A 97 4.29 10.48 -1.01
N GLY A 98 4.32 11.60 -0.29
CA GLY A 98 5.53 12.37 -0.03
C GLY A 98 6.61 11.61 0.75
N GLU A 99 6.23 10.67 1.60
CA GLU A 99 7.14 9.84 2.40
C GLU A 99 7.25 8.40 1.87
N CYS A 100 6.68 8.11 0.71
CA CYS A 100 6.66 6.76 0.16
C CYS A 100 8.07 6.31 -0.25
N ASN A 101 8.55 5.23 0.34
CA ASN A 101 9.88 4.63 0.11
C ASN A 101 9.81 3.23 -0.53
N ARG A 102 8.70 2.92 -1.23
CA ARG A 102 8.45 1.61 -1.81
C ARG A 102 8.69 1.59 -3.31
N ALA A 103 9.28 0.50 -3.78
CA ALA A 103 9.38 0.17 -5.18
C ALA A 103 8.98 -1.29 -5.39
N ARG A 104 8.67 -1.67 -6.61
CA ARG A 104 8.34 -3.03 -7.02
C ARG A 104 9.12 -3.39 -8.27
N ILE A 105 9.44 -4.66 -8.41
CA ILE A 105 9.99 -5.23 -9.65
C ILE A 105 8.98 -6.23 -10.14
N SER A 106 8.49 -6.04 -11.37
CA SER A 106 7.60 -6.99 -12.04
C SER A 106 8.33 -8.26 -12.46
N ALA A 107 7.60 -9.32 -12.74
CA ALA A 107 8.18 -10.61 -13.16
C ALA A 107 8.98 -10.51 -14.46
N ASP A 108 8.69 -9.53 -15.32
CA ASP A 108 9.42 -9.26 -16.55
C ASP A 108 10.64 -8.32 -16.36
N GLY A 109 10.93 -7.92 -15.11
CA GLY A 109 12.12 -7.17 -14.73
C GLY A 109 12.05 -5.66 -14.90
N ALA A 110 10.86 -5.07 -14.86
CA ALA A 110 10.67 -3.62 -14.83
C ALA A 110 10.51 -3.10 -13.40
N LEU A 111 11.15 -1.96 -13.08
CA LEU A 111 11.05 -1.27 -11.80
C LEU A 111 9.89 -0.26 -11.83
N TYR A 112 8.98 -0.38 -10.86
CA TYR A 112 7.86 0.53 -10.62
C TYR A 112 8.07 1.27 -9.31
N THR A 113 8.00 2.58 -9.32
CA THR A 113 8.14 3.45 -8.14
C THR A 113 6.82 3.78 -7.47
N CYS A 114 5.69 3.49 -8.13
CA CYS A 114 4.34 3.69 -7.61
C CYS A 114 3.45 2.48 -7.89
N LEU A 115 2.54 2.16 -6.97
CA LEU A 115 1.51 1.12 -7.15
C LEU A 115 0.56 1.44 -8.30
N PHE A 116 0.37 2.71 -8.59
CA PHE A 116 -0.56 3.22 -9.61
C PHE A 116 0.15 3.61 -10.92
N ALA A 117 1.43 3.24 -11.08
CA ALA A 117 2.18 3.60 -12.28
C ALA A 117 1.57 2.99 -13.54
N SER A 118 1.67 3.71 -14.66
CA SER A 118 1.25 3.25 -15.99
C SER A 118 2.34 2.49 -16.73
N SER A 119 3.61 2.67 -16.32
CA SER A 119 4.77 2.02 -16.92
C SER A 119 5.88 1.84 -15.89
N GLY A 120 6.76 0.88 -16.13
CA GLY A 120 7.98 0.66 -15.34
C GLY A 120 9.24 0.94 -16.14
N SER A 121 10.36 1.06 -15.44
CA SER A 121 11.70 1.20 -16.03
C SER A 121 12.34 -0.17 -16.23
N ASP A 122 12.76 -0.51 -17.44
CA ASP A 122 13.31 -1.82 -17.78
C ASP A 122 14.72 -2.02 -17.17
N LEU A 123 14.81 -2.72 -16.05
CA LEU A 123 16.09 -3.15 -15.46
C LEU A 123 16.63 -4.43 -16.10
N LYS A 124 15.75 -5.25 -16.67
CA LYS A 124 16.16 -6.51 -17.32
C LYS A 124 17.11 -6.23 -18.50
N ALA A 125 16.86 -5.17 -19.28
CA ALA A 125 17.73 -4.79 -20.38
C ALA A 125 19.17 -4.54 -19.91
N LEU A 126 19.38 -3.86 -18.78
CA LEU A 126 20.70 -3.64 -18.19
C LEU A 126 21.39 -4.97 -17.84
N ILE A 127 20.65 -5.89 -17.21
CA ILE A 127 21.18 -7.21 -16.84
C ILE A 127 21.56 -8.03 -18.08
N ARG A 128 20.77 -7.95 -19.16
CA ARG A 128 21.03 -8.65 -20.43
C ARG A 128 22.22 -8.08 -21.21
N MET A 129 22.60 -6.83 -20.92
CA MET A 129 23.80 -6.18 -21.48
C MET A 129 25.02 -6.33 -20.55
N ASP A 130 25.00 -7.27 -19.61
CA ASP A 130 26.08 -7.54 -18.65
C ASP A 130 26.49 -6.31 -17.82
N ALA A 131 25.54 -5.44 -17.49
CA ALA A 131 25.79 -4.27 -16.64
C ALA A 131 26.32 -4.71 -15.27
N THR A 132 27.29 -3.97 -14.75
CA THR A 132 27.83 -4.22 -13.41
C THR A 132 26.80 -3.87 -12.32
N LYS A 133 27.04 -4.35 -11.09
CA LYS A 133 26.19 -3.99 -9.94
C LYS A 133 26.11 -2.48 -9.72
N GLU A 134 27.22 -1.79 -9.92
CA GLU A 134 27.34 -0.34 -9.78
C GLU A 134 26.47 0.38 -10.82
N GLN A 135 26.52 -0.07 -12.09
CA GLN A 135 25.69 0.49 -13.16
C GLN A 135 24.19 0.29 -12.89
N ILE A 136 23.80 -0.91 -12.41
CA ILE A 136 22.40 -1.17 -12.02
C ILE A 136 21.99 -0.29 -10.84
N ALA A 137 22.84 -0.17 -9.81
CA ALA A 137 22.59 0.68 -8.65
C ALA A 137 22.44 2.15 -9.04
N ASP A 138 23.28 2.64 -9.96
CA ASP A 138 23.20 4.03 -10.45
C ASP A 138 21.92 4.26 -11.27
N ALA A 139 21.51 3.30 -12.08
CA ALA A 139 20.24 3.35 -12.80
C ALA A 139 19.05 3.42 -11.85
N VAL A 140 18.99 2.53 -10.84
CA VAL A 140 17.95 2.53 -9.82
C VAL A 140 17.94 3.86 -9.04
N ARG A 141 19.09 4.36 -8.64
CA ARG A 141 19.22 5.64 -7.94
C ARG A 141 18.74 6.81 -8.82
N SER A 142 19.08 6.80 -10.10
CA SER A 142 18.63 7.82 -11.05
C SER A 142 17.11 7.82 -11.24
N ILE A 143 16.49 6.61 -11.37
CA ILE A 143 15.05 6.45 -11.46
C ILE A 143 14.40 6.98 -10.17
N TRP A 144 14.91 6.57 -9.01
CA TRP A 144 14.38 6.97 -7.71
C TRP A 144 14.44 8.46 -7.46
N THR A 145 15.56 9.11 -7.80
CA THR A 145 15.76 10.55 -7.57
C THR A 145 14.87 11.42 -8.45
N LYS A 146 14.51 10.93 -9.64
CA LYS A 146 13.68 11.67 -10.61
C LYS A 146 12.18 11.42 -10.44
N ARG A 147 11.80 10.52 -9.52
CA ARG A 147 10.38 10.19 -9.35
C ARG A 147 9.60 11.39 -8.80
N ASP A 148 8.41 11.57 -9.32
CA ASP A 148 7.42 12.57 -8.91
C ASP A 148 6.05 11.91 -8.62
N ASP A 149 6.05 10.63 -8.31
CA ASP A 149 4.85 9.83 -8.07
C ASP A 149 4.02 10.38 -6.91
N ALA A 150 2.84 10.90 -7.19
CA ALA A 150 1.91 11.43 -6.20
C ALA A 150 0.44 11.06 -6.52
N TYR A 151 0.22 9.89 -7.18
CA TYR A 151 -1.09 9.51 -7.66
C TYR A 151 -2.19 9.60 -6.61
N SER A 152 -1.97 9.04 -5.40
CA SER A 152 -3.01 9.03 -4.36
C SER A 152 -3.38 10.42 -3.87
N GLN A 153 -2.45 11.40 -3.93
CA GLN A 153 -2.71 12.80 -3.60
C GLN A 153 -3.46 13.52 -4.73
N ASN A 154 -3.22 13.10 -5.98
CA ASN A 154 -3.77 13.71 -7.19
C ASN A 154 -4.90 12.86 -7.81
N ARG A 155 -5.50 11.94 -7.02
CA ARG A 155 -6.54 11.02 -7.51
C ARG A 155 -7.70 11.79 -8.16
N GLY A 156 -8.10 11.33 -9.36
CA GLY A 156 -9.19 11.97 -10.12
C GLY A 156 -8.79 13.18 -10.97
N SER A 157 -7.52 13.63 -10.94
CA SER A 157 -7.07 14.78 -11.72
C SER A 157 -6.87 14.49 -13.23
N ALA A 158 -6.71 13.23 -13.63
CA ALA A 158 -6.60 12.80 -15.01
C ALA A 158 -6.98 11.33 -15.17
N GLU A 159 -7.44 10.92 -16.37
CA GLU A 159 -7.50 9.49 -16.71
C GLU A 159 -6.09 8.90 -16.68
N HIS A 160 -5.90 7.88 -15.85
CA HIS A 160 -4.62 7.24 -15.67
C HIS A 160 -4.75 5.73 -15.93
N LYS A 161 -4.10 5.27 -17.01
CA LYS A 161 -4.07 3.85 -17.33
C LYS A 161 -3.09 3.14 -16.42
N LYS A 162 -3.60 2.46 -15.40
CA LYS A 162 -2.81 1.75 -14.39
C LYS A 162 -2.46 0.35 -14.87
N VAL A 163 -1.30 -0.13 -14.45
CA VAL A 163 -0.92 -1.53 -14.59
C VAL A 163 -1.62 -2.34 -13.51
N GLU A 164 -2.03 -3.57 -13.82
CA GLU A 164 -2.65 -4.45 -12.83
C GLU A 164 -1.68 -4.78 -11.69
N MET A 165 -2.18 -4.74 -10.45
CA MET A 165 -1.37 -4.96 -9.25
C MET A 165 -0.71 -6.35 -9.26
N SER A 166 -1.41 -7.37 -9.75
CA SER A 166 -0.88 -8.73 -9.89
C SER A 166 0.33 -8.81 -10.83
N PHE A 167 0.41 -7.93 -11.83
CA PHE A 167 1.54 -7.89 -12.76
C PHE A 167 2.79 -7.25 -12.13
N ILE A 168 2.62 -6.25 -11.29
CA ILE A 168 3.73 -5.51 -10.66
C ILE A 168 4.09 -6.03 -9.26
N GLY A 169 3.74 -7.27 -8.93
CA GLY A 169 4.15 -7.92 -7.70
C GLY A 169 3.45 -7.37 -6.45
N GLY A 170 2.18 -7.06 -6.58
CA GLY A 170 1.35 -6.58 -5.46
C GLY A 170 0.31 -7.59 -5.02
#